data_24c85c4740c3bcbef708c7ea09477cae
#
_entry.id   24c85c4740c3bcbef708c7ea09477cae
#
_cell.length_a   1.000
_cell.length_b   1.000
_cell.length_c   1.000
_cell.angle_alpha   90.00
_cell.angle_beta   90.00
_cell.angle_gamma   90.00
#
_symmetry.space_group_name_H-M   'P 1'
#
loop_
_entity.id
_entity.type
_entity.pdbx_description
1 polymer ?
#
loop_
_entity_poly.entity_id
_entity_poly.type
_entity_poly.pdbx_seq_one_letter_code
_entity_poly.pdbx_strand_id
1 'polypeptide(L)'
;MKICVTSEGGSLDSKVDPRFGRCQHFIIVDPDTLEFEAVVNPNIESMGGAGIQSAQLVASKKVKAVVTGNVGPNAFQTLQAAGVEIFTNASGTVKEAIEKYKKGEFKAVSGPSVGSHSGMPSKNK
;
A
#
# COMPACT_ATOMS: atom_id res chain seq x y z
N MET A 1 10.99 -0.38 13.11
CA MET A 1 10.23 -1.04 12.04
C MET A 1 9.31 -0.03 11.39
N LYS A 2 9.26 -0.03 10.08
CA LYS A 2 8.41 0.93 9.36
C LYS A 2 7.43 0.19 8.46
N ILE A 3 6.28 0.81 8.24
CA ILE A 3 5.29 0.34 7.28
C ILE A 3 4.96 1.48 6.32
N CYS A 4 4.34 1.13 5.21
CA CYS A 4 3.90 2.10 4.21
C CYS A 4 2.38 2.06 4.14
N VAL A 5 1.74 3.23 4.21
CA VAL A 5 0.30 3.36 4.01
C VAL A 5 0.08 4.27 2.82
N THR A 6 -0.70 3.82 1.84
CA THR A 6 -1.03 4.67 0.69
C THR A 6 -2.03 5.73 1.12
N SER A 7 -1.80 6.96 0.70
CA SER A 7 -2.53 8.10 1.24
C SER A 7 -2.89 9.10 0.16
N GLU A 8 -4.01 9.76 0.34
CA GLU A 8 -4.42 10.86 -0.53
C GLU A 8 -3.69 12.15 -0.21
N GLY A 9 -3.19 12.29 1.00
CA GLY A 9 -2.49 13.48 1.43
C GLY A 9 -1.25 13.15 2.22
N GLY A 10 -0.59 14.18 2.70
CA GLY A 10 0.71 14.05 3.34
C GLY A 10 0.69 14.00 4.86
N SER A 11 -0.43 13.66 5.47
CA SER A 11 -0.50 13.61 6.93
C SER A 11 -1.18 12.34 7.41
N LEU A 12 -1.06 12.08 8.71
CA LEU A 12 -1.72 10.91 9.30
C LEU A 12 -3.24 11.04 9.33
N ASP A 13 -3.75 12.26 9.23
CA ASP A 13 -5.19 12.49 9.16
C ASP A 13 -5.75 12.39 7.76
N SER A 14 -4.89 12.25 6.77
CA SER A 14 -5.32 12.07 5.38
C SER A 14 -6.00 10.73 5.22
N LYS A 15 -6.87 10.64 4.21
CA LYS A 15 -7.55 9.37 3.92
C LYS A 15 -6.61 8.41 3.22
N VAL A 16 -6.79 7.14 3.49
CA VAL A 16 -6.10 6.08 2.77
C VAL A 16 -6.50 6.15 1.30
N ASP A 17 -5.51 6.16 0.41
CA ASP A 17 -5.78 6.06 -1.02
C ASP A 17 -5.93 4.58 -1.34
N PRO A 18 -7.06 4.18 -1.93
CA PRO A 18 -7.30 2.76 -2.17
C PRO A 18 -6.45 2.14 -3.27
N ARG A 19 -5.70 2.95 -4.01
CA ARG A 19 -4.99 2.46 -5.20
C ARG A 19 -3.49 2.43 -4.94
N PHE A 20 -2.94 1.26 -4.67
CA PHE A 20 -1.50 1.16 -4.64
C PHE A 20 -0.96 1.39 -6.06
N GLY A 21 0.09 2.14 -6.19
CA GLY A 21 0.70 2.43 -7.47
C GLY A 21 0.28 3.78 -8.03
N ARG A 22 -0.96 4.17 -7.82
CA ARG A 22 -1.46 5.46 -8.30
C ARG A 22 -1.94 6.36 -7.18
N CYS A 23 -1.52 6.05 -5.96
CA CYS A 23 -1.84 6.90 -4.82
C CYS A 23 -1.07 8.22 -4.91
N GLN A 24 -1.57 9.24 -4.23
CA GLN A 24 -0.92 10.55 -4.22
C GLN A 24 0.36 10.54 -3.39
N HIS A 25 0.31 9.87 -2.25
CA HIS A 25 1.44 9.85 -1.30
C HIS A 25 1.63 8.45 -0.73
N PHE A 26 2.87 8.16 -0.36
CA PHE A 26 3.21 7.02 0.48
C PHE A 26 3.60 7.56 1.85
N ILE A 27 2.90 7.15 2.89
CA ILE A 27 3.25 7.51 4.25
C ILE A 27 4.13 6.39 4.80
N ILE A 28 5.39 6.68 5.01
CA ILE A 28 6.34 5.72 5.57
C ILE A 28 6.43 6.03 7.06
N VAL A 29 5.89 5.15 7.87
CA VAL A 29 5.63 5.45 9.27
C VAL A 29 6.09 4.32 10.18
N ASP A 30 6.59 4.69 11.37
CA ASP A 30 6.81 3.73 12.45
C ASP A 30 5.50 3.64 13.22
N PRO A 31 4.85 2.47 13.23
CA PRO A 31 3.54 2.38 13.87
C PRO A 31 3.57 2.56 15.38
N ASP A 32 4.73 2.39 16.00
CA ASP A 32 4.84 2.53 17.46
C ASP A 32 5.05 3.97 17.89
N THR A 33 5.89 4.71 17.17
CA THR A 33 6.19 6.10 17.53
C THR A 33 5.35 7.10 16.77
N LEU A 34 4.79 6.70 15.62
CA LEU A 34 4.05 7.53 14.68
C LEU A 34 4.93 8.57 13.99
N GLU A 35 6.24 8.43 14.09
CA GLU A 35 7.13 9.24 13.28
C GLU A 35 7.00 8.79 11.83
N PHE A 36 6.87 9.76 10.93
CA PHE A 36 6.60 9.41 9.54
C PHE A 36 7.23 10.38 8.57
N GLU A 37 7.34 9.91 7.35
CA GLU A 37 7.77 10.68 6.19
C GLU A 37 6.71 10.53 5.13
N ALA A 38 6.28 11.65 4.52
CA ALA A 38 5.32 11.62 3.43
C ALA A 38 6.09 11.74 2.12
N VAL A 39 5.98 10.73 1.29
CA VAL A 39 6.69 10.69 0.00
C VAL A 39 5.66 10.89 -1.10
N VAL A 40 5.84 11.93 -1.91
CA VAL A 40 4.97 12.16 -3.06
C VAL A 40 5.25 11.05 -4.08
N ASN A 41 4.19 10.44 -4.61
CA ASN A 41 4.34 9.37 -5.60
C ASN A 41 4.68 9.98 -6.95
N PRO A 42 5.89 9.73 -7.49
CA PRO A 42 6.26 10.29 -8.78
C PRO A 42 5.65 9.54 -9.96
N ASN A 43 4.96 8.42 -9.70
CA ASN A 43 4.49 7.53 -10.75
C ASN A 43 3.00 7.64 -11.01
N ILE A 44 2.34 8.64 -10.43
CA ILE A 44 0.89 8.74 -10.47
C ILE A 44 0.36 8.90 -11.89
N GLU A 45 1.13 9.53 -12.77
CA GLU A 45 0.73 9.75 -14.16
C GLU A 45 1.48 8.85 -15.14
N SER A 46 2.17 7.83 -14.65
CA SER A 46 2.87 6.90 -15.54
C SER A 46 1.91 6.24 -16.50
N MET A 47 2.34 6.11 -17.75
CA MET A 47 1.54 5.44 -18.76
C MET A 47 1.43 3.95 -18.52
N GLY A 48 2.44 3.37 -17.90
CA GLY A 48 2.44 1.97 -17.54
C GLY A 48 3.52 1.73 -16.51
N GLY A 49 3.45 0.58 -15.84
CA GLY A 49 4.45 0.24 -14.86
C GLY A 49 4.35 0.97 -13.54
N ALA A 50 3.26 1.73 -13.33
CA ALA A 50 3.10 2.50 -12.09
C ALA A 50 3.16 1.61 -10.86
N GLY A 51 2.54 0.43 -10.94
CA GLY A 51 2.55 -0.49 -9.81
C GLY A 51 3.94 -1.02 -9.50
N ILE A 52 4.70 -1.39 -10.54
CA ILE A 52 6.05 -1.90 -10.35
C ILE A 52 6.96 -0.79 -9.79
N GLN A 53 6.90 0.39 -10.40
CA GLN A 53 7.76 1.49 -9.98
C GLN A 53 7.45 1.93 -8.55
N SER A 54 6.18 1.98 -8.20
CA SER A 54 5.77 2.33 -6.84
C SER A 54 6.21 1.27 -5.85
N ALA A 55 6.11 -0.01 -6.21
CA ALA A 55 6.56 -1.09 -5.34
C ALA A 55 8.07 -1.03 -5.14
N GLN A 56 8.82 -0.71 -6.18
CA GLN A 56 10.27 -0.56 -6.06
C GLN A 56 10.63 0.61 -5.15
N LEU A 57 9.92 1.72 -5.28
CA LEU A 57 10.15 2.87 -4.42
C LEU A 57 9.90 2.52 -2.96
N VAL A 58 8.77 1.88 -2.68
CA VAL A 58 8.40 1.51 -1.33
C VAL A 58 9.40 0.49 -0.77
N ALA A 59 9.79 -0.50 -1.58
CA ALA A 59 10.76 -1.49 -1.13
C ALA A 59 12.10 -0.84 -0.79
N SER A 60 12.48 0.22 -1.51
CA SER A 60 13.73 0.92 -1.24
C SER A 60 13.71 1.61 0.13
N LYS A 61 12.53 1.85 0.68
CA LYS A 61 12.39 2.45 2.01
C LYS A 61 12.50 1.41 3.12
N LYS A 62 12.66 0.15 2.77
CA LYS A 62 12.89 -0.95 3.72
C LYS A 62 11.74 -1.12 4.69
N VAL A 63 10.52 -0.95 4.20
CA VAL A 63 9.34 -1.16 5.03
C VAL A 63 9.08 -2.65 5.21
N LYS A 64 8.47 -3.01 6.32
CA LYS A 64 8.08 -4.39 6.60
C LYS A 64 6.77 -4.73 5.92
N ALA A 65 5.89 -3.77 5.77
CA ALA A 65 4.54 -4.02 5.29
C ALA A 65 4.01 -2.83 4.51
N VAL A 66 3.04 -3.11 3.64
CA VAL A 66 2.25 -2.10 2.95
C VAL A 66 0.79 -2.29 3.35
N VAL A 67 0.14 -1.20 3.71
CA VAL A 67 -1.29 -1.18 4.03
C VAL A 67 -1.97 -0.29 3.00
N THR A 68 -2.93 -0.84 2.26
CA THR A 68 -3.56 -0.15 1.14
C THR A 68 -4.97 -0.69 0.93
N GLY A 69 -5.71 -0.10 0.01
CA GLY A 69 -7.03 -0.61 -0.35
C GLY A 69 -6.92 -1.80 -1.27
N ASN A 70 -6.21 -1.64 -2.38
CA ASN A 70 -6.11 -2.68 -3.41
C ASN A 70 -4.71 -2.70 -3.99
N VAL A 71 -4.29 -3.87 -4.43
CA VAL A 71 -2.98 -4.05 -5.06
C VAL A 71 -3.14 -4.97 -6.27
N GLY A 72 -2.57 -4.55 -7.39
CA GLY A 72 -2.60 -5.35 -8.62
C GLY A 72 -1.46 -6.35 -8.67
N PRO A 73 -1.45 -7.20 -9.73
CA PRO A 73 -0.52 -8.32 -9.78
C PRO A 73 0.94 -7.91 -9.89
N ASN A 74 1.24 -6.86 -10.64
CA ASN A 74 2.65 -6.45 -10.82
C ASN A 74 3.24 -5.89 -9.54
N ALA A 75 2.48 -5.04 -8.87
CA ALA A 75 2.91 -4.49 -7.58
C ALA A 75 3.02 -5.60 -6.53
N PHE A 76 2.05 -6.50 -6.51
CA PHE A 76 2.06 -7.61 -5.56
C PHE A 76 3.34 -8.44 -5.71
N GLN A 77 3.67 -8.82 -6.95
CA GLN A 77 4.86 -9.64 -7.18
C GLN A 77 6.14 -8.93 -6.76
N THR A 78 6.23 -7.64 -7.08
CA THR A 78 7.42 -6.86 -6.75
C THR A 78 7.59 -6.73 -5.24
N LEU A 79 6.51 -6.44 -4.53
CA LEU A 79 6.57 -6.31 -3.07
C LEU A 79 6.86 -7.64 -2.41
N GLN A 80 6.23 -8.71 -2.91
CA GLN A 80 6.45 -10.04 -2.35
C GLN A 80 7.90 -10.47 -2.51
N ALA A 81 8.46 -10.22 -3.69
CA ALA A 81 9.86 -10.55 -3.94
C ALA A 81 10.81 -9.79 -3.02
N ALA A 82 10.40 -8.61 -2.57
CA ALA A 82 11.19 -7.81 -1.64
C ALA A 82 10.95 -8.19 -0.18
N GLY A 83 10.11 -9.17 0.08
CA GLY A 83 9.84 -9.60 1.45
C GLY A 83 8.88 -8.69 2.21
N VAL A 84 8.10 -7.89 1.51
CA VAL A 84 7.16 -6.95 2.13
C VAL A 84 5.80 -7.63 2.26
N GLU A 85 5.23 -7.61 3.46
CA GLU A 85 3.87 -8.09 3.68
C GLU A 85 2.88 -7.08 3.13
N ILE A 86 1.75 -7.57 2.63
CA ILE A 86 0.76 -6.72 1.98
C ILE A 86 -0.60 -6.93 2.63
N PHE A 87 -1.20 -5.83 3.05
CA PHE A 87 -2.52 -5.82 3.69
C PHE A 87 -3.44 -4.94 2.88
N THR A 88 -4.61 -5.46 2.52
CA THR A 88 -5.57 -4.74 1.68
C THR A 88 -6.85 -4.45 2.45
N ASN A 89 -7.78 -3.76 1.78
CA ASN A 89 -9.08 -3.36 2.33
C ASN A 89 -8.97 -2.30 3.41
N ALA A 90 -7.88 -1.55 3.42
CA ALA A 90 -7.76 -0.42 4.33
C ALA A 90 -8.68 0.71 3.88
N SER A 91 -9.25 1.42 4.83
CA SER A 91 -10.10 2.56 4.57
C SER A 91 -10.02 3.52 5.76
N GLY A 92 -10.68 4.67 5.64
CA GLY A 92 -10.62 5.67 6.69
C GLY A 92 -9.34 6.49 6.59
N THR A 93 -8.84 6.97 7.71
CA THR A 93 -7.62 7.77 7.72
C THR A 93 -6.40 6.87 7.82
N VAL A 94 -5.25 7.44 7.48
CA VAL A 94 -3.97 6.74 7.61
C VAL A 94 -3.77 6.31 9.06
N LYS A 95 -4.09 7.19 10.01
CA LYS A 95 -3.94 6.87 11.43
C LYS A 95 -4.80 5.69 11.83
N GLU A 96 -6.04 5.66 11.35
CA GLU A 96 -6.93 4.53 11.64
C GLU A 96 -6.38 3.23 11.08
N ALA A 97 -5.82 3.28 9.87
CA ALA A 97 -5.23 2.09 9.27
C ALA A 97 -4.02 1.61 10.07
N ILE A 98 -3.20 2.55 10.56
CA ILE A 98 -2.06 2.18 11.41
C ILE A 98 -2.53 1.49 12.67
N GLU A 99 -3.59 2.00 13.29
CA GLU A 99 -4.12 1.41 14.52
C GLU A 99 -4.64 0.00 14.28
N LYS A 100 -5.35 -0.21 13.18
CA LYS A 100 -5.84 -1.55 12.84
C LYS A 100 -4.69 -2.50 12.56
N TYR A 101 -3.65 -2.01 11.90
CA TYR A 101 -2.46 -2.83 11.66
C TYR A 101 -1.83 -3.27 12.98
N LYS A 102 -1.69 -2.36 13.94
CA LYS A 102 -1.10 -2.68 15.24
C LYS A 102 -1.93 -3.69 16.00
N LYS A 103 -3.25 -3.64 15.85
CA LYS A 103 -4.14 -4.59 16.54
C LYS A 103 -4.22 -5.93 15.83
N GLY A 104 -3.57 -6.09 14.68
CA GLY A 104 -3.61 -7.32 13.94
C GLY A 104 -4.93 -7.58 13.24
N GLU A 105 -5.67 -6.53 12.90
CA GLU A 105 -7.01 -6.67 12.33
C GLU A 105 -6.98 -6.89 10.81
N PHE A 106 -5.84 -6.67 10.17
CA PHE A 106 -5.69 -6.99 8.75
C PHE A 106 -5.07 -8.36 8.59
N LYS A 107 -5.42 -9.03 7.50
CA LYS A 107 -4.77 -10.28 7.12
C LYS A 107 -3.85 -10.01 5.95
N ALA A 108 -2.64 -10.55 6.02
CA ALA A 108 -1.71 -10.47 4.89
C ALA A 108 -2.30 -11.24 3.71
N VAL A 109 -2.24 -10.64 2.53
CA VAL A 109 -2.77 -11.29 1.34
C VAL A 109 -1.71 -12.17 0.70
N SER A 110 -2.16 -13.25 0.06
CA SER A 110 -1.29 -14.20 -0.62
C SER A 110 -1.34 -14.04 -2.13
N GLY A 111 -2.10 -13.07 -2.63
CA GLY A 111 -2.18 -12.77 -4.04
C GLY A 111 -2.74 -11.39 -4.26
N PRO A 112 -2.76 -10.89 -5.51
CA PRO A 112 -3.26 -9.55 -5.78
C PRO A 112 -4.75 -9.45 -5.50
N SER A 113 -5.20 -8.27 -5.06
CA SER A 113 -6.60 -8.03 -4.76
C SER A 113 -7.40 -7.61 -5.97
N VAL A 114 -6.71 -7.10 -7.01
CA VAL A 114 -7.35 -6.78 -8.29
C VAL A 114 -6.50 -7.35 -9.39
N GLY A 115 -7.14 -7.75 -10.47
CA GLY A 115 -6.42 -8.29 -11.60
C GLY A 115 -5.98 -7.20 -12.55
N SER A 116 -5.18 -7.58 -13.55
CA SER A 116 -4.79 -6.67 -14.61
C SER A 116 -6.00 -6.29 -15.47
N HIS A 117 -7.06 -7.11 -15.43
CA HIS A 117 -8.34 -6.79 -16.04
C HIS A 117 -9.32 -6.52 -14.92
N SER A 118 -9.28 -5.31 -14.39
CA SER A 118 -10.15 -4.97 -13.28
C SER A 118 -11.61 -5.15 -13.70
N GLY A 119 -12.42 -5.60 -12.79
CA GLY A 119 -13.81 -5.88 -13.05
C GLY A 119 -14.10 -7.33 -13.37
N MET A 120 -13.09 -8.15 -13.59
CA MET A 120 -13.33 -9.58 -13.75
C MET A 120 -13.72 -10.20 -12.43
N PRO A 121 -14.73 -11.06 -12.41
CA PRO A 121 -15.12 -11.71 -11.16
C PRO A 121 -14.01 -12.62 -10.68
N SER A 122 -13.83 -12.71 -9.36
CA SER A 122 -12.95 -13.72 -8.82
C SER A 122 -13.66 -15.04 -8.88
N LYS A 123 -12.92 -16.01 -8.94
CA LYS A 123 -13.48 -17.28 -8.94
C LYS A 123 -13.79 -17.76 -7.64
N ASN A 124 -14.32 -18.08 -7.16
CA ASN A 124 -14.42 -18.39 -6.14
C ASN A 124 -14.60 -19.20 -5.63
N LYS A 125 -14.63 -19.24 -6.00
CA LYS A 125 -14.71 -19.68 -5.80
C LYS A 125 -14.72 -20.11 -5.41
#